data_32e20eb86cf25174ced1b1e45e90774d
#
_entry.id   32e20eb86cf25174ced1b1e45e90774d
#
_cell.length_a   1.000
_cell.length_b   1.000
_cell.length_c   1.000
_cell.angle_alpha   90.00
_cell.angle_beta   90.00
_cell.angle_gamma   90.00
#
_symmetry.space_group_name_H-M   'P 1'
#
loop_
_entity.id
_entity.type
_entity.pdbx_description
1 polymer ?
#
loop_
_entity_poly.entity_id
_entity_poly.type
_entity_poly.pdbx_seq_one_letter_code
_entity_poly.pdbx_strand_id
1 'polypeptide(L)'
;MDVLTDIKTLISSIPQNIINLISNQNTEVVWFIMLILCFVSILVFLRLFGYVGLYVYSAIAIIAANIQVLKQANFNFFSSINEKIIPFYEPSPIALGTILFASTFLCTDILSEYYGKEKARTNVLIGFCSFFLMTIL
;
A
#
# COMPACT_ATOMS: atom_id res chain seq x y z
N MET A 1 -33.77 8.42 4.37
CA MET A 1 -33.19 7.11 4.67
C MET A 1 -31.69 7.26 4.58
N ASP A 2 -31.06 7.25 5.75
CA ASP A 2 -29.71 7.83 5.87
C ASP A 2 -28.62 6.86 5.47
N VAL A 3 -27.84 7.20 4.44
CA VAL A 3 -26.61 6.52 4.01
C VAL A 3 -25.69 6.21 5.22
N LEU A 4 -25.75 7.06 6.25
CA LEU A 4 -25.02 6.87 7.51
C LEU A 4 -25.51 5.67 8.33
N THR A 5 -26.80 5.34 8.28
CA THR A 5 -27.38 4.17 8.95
C THR A 5 -26.99 2.89 8.22
N ASP A 6 -26.97 2.92 6.89
CA ASP A 6 -26.57 1.77 6.08
C ASP A 6 -25.06 1.46 6.23
N ILE A 7 -24.23 2.49 6.33
CA ILE A 7 -22.79 2.34 6.62
C ILE A 7 -22.57 1.79 8.03
N LYS A 8 -23.33 2.26 9.03
CA LYS A 8 -23.23 1.74 10.40
C LYS A 8 -23.68 0.28 10.51
N THR A 9 -24.73 -0.11 9.80
CA THR A 9 -25.19 -1.52 9.75
C THR A 9 -24.19 -2.41 9.01
N LEU A 10 -23.58 -1.93 7.92
CA LEU A 10 -22.48 -2.63 7.23
C LEU A 10 -21.26 -2.81 8.12
N ILE A 11 -20.87 -1.79 8.88
CA ILE A 11 -19.75 -1.88 9.83
C ILE A 11 -20.07 -2.81 10.98
N SER A 12 -21.31 -2.81 11.48
CA SER A 12 -21.75 -3.71 12.56
C SER A 12 -21.92 -5.16 12.12
N SER A 13 -22.09 -5.41 10.82
CA SER A 13 -22.16 -6.75 10.23
C SER A 13 -20.79 -7.39 9.98
N ILE A 14 -19.70 -6.64 10.13
CA ILE A 14 -18.36 -7.20 10.08
C ILE A 14 -18.20 -8.16 11.27
N PRO A 15 -17.98 -9.46 11.04
CA PRO A 15 -17.87 -10.41 12.14
C PRO A 15 -16.76 -9.95 13.11
N GLN A 16 -17.07 -9.95 14.39
CA GLN A 16 -16.13 -9.57 15.46
C GLN A 16 -14.82 -10.35 15.36
N ASN A 17 -14.86 -11.55 14.78
CA ASN A 17 -13.68 -12.35 14.47
C ASN A 17 -12.71 -11.63 13.52
N ILE A 18 -13.22 -10.88 12.52
CA ILE A 18 -12.36 -10.11 11.60
C ILE A 18 -11.79 -8.89 12.33
N ILE A 19 -12.58 -8.20 13.15
CA ILE A 19 -12.11 -7.07 13.95
C ILE A 19 -11.04 -7.55 14.96
N ASN A 20 -11.25 -8.68 15.61
CA ASN A 20 -10.29 -9.28 16.53
C ASN A 20 -9.03 -9.80 15.79
N LEU A 21 -9.20 -10.32 14.57
CA LEU A 21 -8.07 -10.68 13.70
C LEU A 21 -7.23 -9.44 13.31
N ILE A 22 -7.85 -8.30 13.09
CA ILE A 22 -7.15 -7.06 12.73
C ILE A 22 -6.53 -6.38 13.95
N SER A 23 -7.20 -6.43 15.11
CA SER A 23 -6.76 -5.72 16.33
C SER A 23 -5.74 -6.49 17.17
N ASN A 24 -5.72 -7.82 17.08
CA ASN A 24 -4.85 -8.69 17.90
C ASN A 24 -3.72 -9.33 17.09
N GLN A 25 -3.51 -8.89 15.84
CA GLN A 25 -2.58 -9.53 14.94
C GLN A 25 -1.21 -8.88 14.95
N ASN A 26 -0.23 -9.78 14.90
CA ASN A 26 1.13 -9.48 14.53
C ASN A 26 1.13 -8.54 13.32
N THR A 27 1.82 -7.44 13.43
CA THR A 27 1.94 -6.37 12.42
C THR A 27 2.35 -6.93 11.04
N GLU A 28 2.95 -8.10 11.01
CA GLU A 28 3.33 -8.86 9.82
C GLU A 28 2.13 -9.26 8.96
N VAL A 29 1.03 -9.71 9.58
CA VAL A 29 -0.19 -10.09 8.85
C VAL A 29 -0.83 -8.86 8.19
N VAL A 30 -0.85 -7.72 8.87
CA VAL A 30 -1.32 -6.45 8.32
C VAL A 30 -0.47 -6.06 7.10
N TRP A 31 0.83 -6.25 7.17
CA TRP A 31 1.76 -5.98 6.09
C TRP A 31 1.47 -6.86 4.85
N PHE A 32 1.28 -8.17 5.04
CA PHE A 32 0.92 -9.09 3.96
C PHE A 32 -0.45 -8.78 3.35
N ILE A 33 -1.45 -8.44 4.18
CA ILE A 33 -2.78 -8.04 3.69
C ILE A 33 -2.66 -6.77 2.85
N MET A 34 -1.90 -5.77 3.30
CA MET A 34 -1.65 -4.54 2.54
C MET A 34 -0.98 -4.82 1.19
N LEU A 35 0.00 -5.73 1.16
CA LEU A 35 0.68 -6.12 -0.06
C LEU A 35 -0.29 -6.75 -1.06
N ILE A 36 -1.11 -7.71 -0.63
CA ILE A 36 -2.13 -8.36 -1.47
C ILE A 36 -3.15 -7.34 -1.97
N LEU A 37 -3.59 -6.43 -1.09
CA LEU A 37 -4.54 -5.37 -1.44
C LEU A 37 -3.96 -4.44 -2.53
N CYS A 38 -2.69 -4.08 -2.45
CA CYS A 38 -2.02 -3.29 -3.48
C CYS A 38 -2.01 -4.01 -4.83
N PHE A 39 -1.64 -5.29 -4.85
CA PHE A 39 -1.64 -6.10 -6.08
C PHE A 39 -3.02 -6.18 -6.71
N VAL A 40 -4.04 -6.52 -5.92
CA VAL A 40 -5.42 -6.61 -6.40
C VAL A 40 -5.89 -5.26 -6.92
N SER A 41 -5.59 -4.17 -6.22
CA SER A 41 -5.95 -2.81 -6.66
C SER A 41 -5.32 -2.45 -8.00
N ILE A 42 -4.03 -2.74 -8.20
CA ILE A 42 -3.33 -2.50 -9.48
C ILE A 42 -4.03 -3.26 -10.61
N LEU A 43 -4.36 -4.55 -10.42
CA LEU A 43 -5.03 -5.36 -11.44
C LEU A 43 -6.43 -4.84 -11.74
N VAL A 44 -7.18 -4.43 -10.73
CA VAL A 44 -8.53 -3.86 -10.90
C VAL A 44 -8.46 -2.54 -11.68
N PHE A 45 -7.58 -1.62 -11.29
CA PHE A 45 -7.41 -0.35 -12.00
C PHE A 45 -6.92 -0.54 -13.44
N LEU A 46 -6.00 -1.48 -13.65
CA LEU A 46 -5.53 -1.83 -14.99
C LEU A 46 -6.67 -2.38 -15.86
N ARG A 47 -7.53 -3.24 -15.32
CA ARG A 47 -8.63 -3.87 -16.05
C ARG A 47 -9.77 -2.90 -16.36
N LEU A 48 -10.08 -1.98 -15.45
CA LEU A 48 -11.18 -1.03 -15.59
C LEU A 48 -10.82 0.19 -16.44
N PHE A 49 -9.62 0.75 -16.25
CA PHE A 49 -9.22 2.02 -16.82
C PHE A 49 -7.95 1.94 -17.70
N GLY A 50 -7.37 0.74 -17.86
CA GLY A 50 -6.13 0.56 -18.61
C GLY A 50 -4.96 1.36 -18.02
N TYR A 51 -4.13 1.96 -18.89
CA TYR A 51 -2.95 2.72 -18.45
C TYR A 51 -3.28 3.97 -17.62
N VAL A 52 -4.45 4.59 -17.85
CA VAL A 52 -4.90 5.77 -17.08
C VAL A 52 -5.17 5.36 -15.62
N GLY A 53 -5.72 4.17 -15.40
CA GLY A 53 -5.92 3.62 -14.07
C GLY A 53 -4.62 3.51 -13.28
N LEU A 54 -3.54 3.11 -13.92
CA LEU A 54 -2.23 3.02 -13.28
C LEU A 54 -1.66 4.39 -12.89
N TYR A 55 -1.93 5.43 -13.68
CA TYR A 55 -1.55 6.81 -13.31
C TYR A 55 -2.27 7.28 -12.06
N VAL A 56 -3.60 7.08 -12.03
CA VAL A 56 -4.43 7.46 -10.87
C VAL A 56 -4.02 6.67 -9.64
N TYR A 57 -3.81 5.35 -9.78
CA TYR A 57 -3.34 4.50 -8.70
C TYR A 57 -2.00 4.99 -8.14
N SER A 58 -1.01 5.27 -9.01
CA SER A 58 0.32 5.73 -8.59
C SER A 58 0.25 7.06 -7.81
N ALA A 59 -0.57 8.00 -8.27
CA ALA A 59 -0.77 9.26 -7.56
C ALA A 59 -1.37 9.05 -6.16
N ILE A 60 -2.43 8.25 -6.06
CA ILE A 60 -3.09 7.91 -4.78
C ILE A 60 -2.12 7.15 -3.87
N ALA A 61 -1.38 6.18 -4.41
CA ALA A 61 -0.45 5.36 -3.64
C ALA A 61 0.68 6.21 -3.02
N ILE A 62 1.20 7.20 -3.74
CA ILE A 62 2.23 8.12 -3.22
C ILE A 62 1.68 8.99 -2.10
N ILE A 63 0.47 9.55 -2.25
CA ILE A 63 -0.17 10.35 -1.21
C ILE A 63 -0.43 9.49 0.03
N ALA A 64 -1.01 8.30 -0.16
CA ALA A 64 -1.29 7.37 0.93
C ALA A 64 -0.01 6.88 1.62
N ALA A 65 1.08 6.64 0.87
CA ALA A 65 2.37 6.26 1.43
C ALA A 65 2.91 7.33 2.38
N ASN A 66 2.83 8.61 2.01
CA ASN A 66 3.26 9.71 2.87
C ASN A 66 2.46 9.78 4.17
N ILE A 67 1.15 9.55 4.12
CA ILE A 67 0.30 9.52 5.31
C ILE A 67 0.65 8.32 6.20
N GLN A 68 0.97 7.17 5.60
CA GLN A 68 1.26 5.93 6.32
C GLN A 68 2.70 5.80 6.82
N VAL A 69 3.61 6.68 6.41
CA VAL A 69 4.99 6.70 6.93
C VAL A 69 5.04 6.78 8.46
N LEU A 70 4.06 7.45 9.07
CA LEU A 70 3.96 7.56 10.53
C LEU A 70 3.52 6.27 11.22
N LYS A 71 3.01 5.28 10.47
CA LYS A 71 2.62 3.97 10.99
C LYS A 71 3.75 2.97 10.75
N GLN A 72 4.35 2.51 11.83
CA GLN A 72 5.46 1.55 11.80
C GLN A 72 4.98 0.13 12.09
N ALA A 73 5.52 -0.81 11.35
CA ALA A 73 5.33 -2.24 11.56
C ALA A 73 6.58 -2.85 12.22
N ASN A 74 6.42 -3.49 13.38
CA ASN A 74 7.49 -4.24 14.03
C ASN A 74 7.46 -5.70 13.54
N PHE A 75 8.52 -6.13 12.83
CA PHE A 75 8.66 -7.49 12.34
C PHE A 75 9.36 -8.38 13.36
N ASN A 76 8.59 -9.15 14.13
CA ASN A 76 9.14 -10.10 15.10
C ASN A 76 9.63 -11.41 14.45
N PHE A 77 9.08 -11.77 13.27
CA PHE A 77 9.46 -13.00 12.57
C PHE A 77 10.92 -12.99 12.12
N PHE A 78 11.38 -11.87 11.55
CA PHE A 78 12.77 -11.71 11.13
C PHE A 78 13.74 -11.58 12.30
N SER A 79 13.30 -11.08 13.46
CA SER A 79 14.15 -11.03 14.66
C SER A 79 14.54 -12.41 15.14
N SER A 80 13.60 -13.37 15.15
CA SER A 80 13.87 -14.75 15.58
C SER A 80 14.85 -15.50 14.66
N ILE A 81 14.90 -15.15 13.37
CA ILE A 81 15.84 -15.74 12.41
C ILE A 81 17.21 -15.06 12.47
N ASN A 82 17.22 -13.72 12.62
CA ASN A 82 18.45 -12.94 12.60
C ASN A 82 19.26 -13.03 13.90
N GLU A 83 18.61 -13.24 15.05
CA GLU A 83 19.30 -13.45 16.33
C GLU A 83 20.26 -14.67 16.30
N LYS A 84 19.98 -15.64 15.41
CA LYS A 84 20.80 -16.83 15.19
C LYS A 84 21.94 -16.63 14.16
N ILE A 85 21.79 -15.68 13.23
CA ILE A 85 22.67 -15.52 12.07
C ILE A 85 23.53 -14.24 12.18
N ILE A 86 22.97 -13.16 12.69
CA ILE A 86 23.66 -11.86 12.81
C ILE A 86 23.34 -11.24 14.18
N PRO A 87 24.20 -11.41 15.19
CA PRO A 87 23.94 -10.93 16.55
C PRO A 87 23.95 -9.38 16.70
N PHE A 88 24.15 -8.64 15.60
CA PHE A 88 24.24 -7.17 15.59
C PHE A 88 23.07 -6.48 14.89
N TYR A 89 22.02 -7.24 14.50
CA TYR A 89 20.87 -6.67 13.79
C TYR A 89 19.75 -6.34 14.79
N GLU A 90 19.57 -5.06 15.09
CA GLU A 90 18.34 -4.59 15.75
C GLU A 90 17.20 -4.52 14.71
N PRO A 91 16.05 -5.18 14.96
CA PRO A 91 14.92 -5.13 14.05
C PRO A 91 14.37 -3.70 14.00
N SER A 92 14.73 -2.97 12.95
CA SER A 92 14.19 -1.63 12.73
C SER A 92 12.73 -1.72 12.26
N PRO A 93 11.83 -0.92 12.82
CA PRO A 93 10.44 -0.90 12.38
C PRO A 93 10.33 -0.45 10.92
N ILE A 94 9.59 -1.20 10.11
CA ILE A 94 9.35 -0.88 8.69
C ILE A 94 8.07 -0.05 8.57
N ALA A 95 8.14 1.08 7.89
CA ALA A 95 6.98 1.91 7.64
C ALA A 95 6.00 1.20 6.68
N LEU A 96 4.72 1.16 7.03
CA LEU A 96 3.67 0.55 6.18
C LEU A 96 3.54 1.24 4.82
N GLY A 97 3.87 2.53 4.76
CA GLY A 97 3.91 3.30 3.51
C GLY A 97 4.90 2.77 2.47
N THR A 98 5.92 1.99 2.90
CA THR A 98 6.91 1.40 2.00
C THR A 98 6.27 0.47 0.97
N ILE A 99 5.23 -0.29 1.34
CA ILE A 99 4.51 -1.19 0.42
C ILE A 99 3.82 -0.39 -0.68
N LEU A 100 3.11 0.68 -0.29
CA LEU A 100 2.42 1.55 -1.25
C LEU A 100 3.40 2.22 -2.19
N PHE A 101 4.52 2.69 -1.67
CA PHE A 101 5.57 3.28 -2.49
C PHE A 101 6.19 2.25 -3.45
N ALA A 102 6.50 1.04 -2.97
CA ALA A 102 7.01 -0.05 -3.80
C ALA A 102 6.03 -0.47 -4.89
N SER A 103 4.72 -0.42 -4.64
CA SER A 103 3.70 -0.75 -5.63
C SER A 103 3.68 0.22 -6.82
N THR A 104 4.16 1.46 -6.66
CA THR A 104 4.28 2.42 -7.78
C THR A 104 5.36 2.02 -8.77
N PHE A 105 6.42 1.35 -8.33
CA PHE A 105 7.43 0.79 -9.23
C PHE A 105 6.83 -0.31 -10.09
N LEU A 106 6.02 -1.19 -9.50
CA LEU A 106 5.30 -2.22 -10.25
C LEU A 106 4.39 -1.62 -11.31
N CYS A 107 3.69 -0.52 -11.00
CA CYS A 107 2.88 0.21 -12.00
C CYS A 107 3.74 0.73 -13.15
N THR A 108 4.91 1.27 -12.84
CA THR A 108 5.86 1.79 -13.85
C THR A 108 6.40 0.66 -14.72
N ASP A 109 6.71 -0.51 -14.14
CA ASP A 109 7.17 -1.68 -14.86
C ASP A 109 6.08 -2.22 -15.80
N ILE A 110 4.84 -2.34 -15.33
CA ILE A 110 3.70 -2.75 -16.17
C ILE A 110 3.50 -1.76 -17.32
N LEU A 111 3.58 -0.46 -17.05
CA LEU A 111 3.45 0.56 -18.10
C LEU A 111 4.59 0.49 -19.12
N SER A 112 5.81 0.26 -18.67
CA SER A 112 6.98 0.14 -19.52
C SER A 112 6.89 -1.07 -20.47
N GLU A 113 6.45 -2.22 -19.95
CA GLU A 113 6.36 -3.48 -20.70
C GLU A 113 5.17 -3.51 -21.67
N TYR A 114 3.98 -3.10 -21.24
CA TYR A 114 2.75 -3.23 -22.01
C TYR A 114 2.38 -1.98 -22.82
N TYR A 115 2.74 -0.80 -22.37
CA TYR A 115 2.31 0.48 -22.98
C TYR A 115 3.47 1.35 -23.47
N GLY A 116 4.69 0.90 -23.23
CA GLY A 116 5.92 1.56 -23.71
C GLY A 116 6.47 2.64 -22.77
N LYS A 117 7.73 2.99 -23.01
CA LYS A 117 8.55 3.88 -22.14
C LYS A 117 7.97 5.28 -21.94
N GLU A 118 7.27 5.82 -22.94
CA GLU A 118 6.65 7.16 -22.85
C GLU A 118 5.56 7.21 -21.78
N LYS A 119 4.75 6.15 -21.68
CA LYS A 119 3.71 6.04 -20.65
C LYS A 119 4.30 5.85 -19.26
N ALA A 120 5.34 5.03 -19.16
CA ALA A 120 6.06 4.85 -17.91
C ALA A 120 6.69 6.16 -17.42
N ARG A 121 7.32 6.93 -18.32
CA ARG A 121 7.89 8.25 -18.01
C ARG A 121 6.83 9.23 -17.50
N THR A 122 5.66 9.25 -18.14
CA THR A 122 4.53 10.08 -17.70
C THR A 122 4.07 9.70 -16.29
N ASN A 123 4.01 8.38 -15.98
CA ASN A 123 3.66 7.90 -14.64
C ASN A 123 4.63 8.41 -13.57
N VAL A 124 5.92 8.35 -13.85
CA VAL A 124 6.96 8.86 -12.93
C VAL A 124 6.80 10.37 -12.68
N LEU A 125 6.52 11.14 -13.75
CA LEU A 125 6.28 12.58 -13.61
C LEU A 125 5.02 12.90 -12.79
N ILE A 126 3.92 12.17 -13.00
CA ILE A 126 2.69 12.29 -12.20
C ILE A 126 2.99 11.97 -10.73
N GLY A 127 3.73 10.90 -10.47
CA GLY A 127 4.14 10.52 -9.12
C GLY A 127 4.96 11.61 -8.44
N PHE A 128 5.94 12.17 -9.14
CA PHE A 128 6.76 13.27 -8.63
C PHE A 128 5.93 14.53 -8.35
N CYS A 129 5.03 14.92 -9.26
CA CYS A 129 4.12 16.05 -9.04
C CYS A 129 3.20 15.82 -7.84
N SER A 130 2.67 14.61 -7.67
CA SER A 130 1.83 14.24 -6.53
C SER A 130 2.58 14.33 -5.20
N PHE A 131 3.83 13.85 -5.18
CA PHE A 131 4.70 13.96 -4.01
C PHE A 131 4.99 15.42 -3.67
N PHE A 132 5.35 16.22 -4.67
CA PHE A 132 5.66 17.63 -4.48
C PHE A 132 4.44 18.43 -3.99
N LEU A 133 3.28 18.18 -4.58
CA LEU A 133 2.02 18.79 -4.15
C LEU A 133 1.70 18.45 -2.70
N MET A 134 1.85 17.18 -2.31
CA MET A 134 1.60 16.73 -0.94
C MET A 134 2.57 17.36 0.07
N THR A 135 3.79 17.66 -0.36
CA THR A 135 4.81 18.27 0.52
C THR A 135 4.55 19.76 0.75
N ILE A 136 3.93 20.45 -0.22
CA ILE A 136 3.61 21.89 -0.12
C ILE A 136 2.31 22.12 0.66
N LEU A 137 1.34 21.22 0.52
CA LEU A 137 0.03 21.32 1.20
C LEU A 137 0.14 20.97 2.70
#